data_520602f94658a32208c8c5bd27700ef9
#
_entry.id   520602f94658a32208c8c5bd27700ef9
#
_cell.length_a   1.000
_cell.length_b   1.000
_cell.length_c   1.000
_cell.angle_alpha   90.00
_cell.angle_beta   90.00
_cell.angle_gamma   90.00
#
_symmetry.space_group_name_H-M   'P 1'
#
loop_
_entity.id
_entity.type
_entity.pdbx_description
1 polymer ?
#
loop_
_entity_poly.entity_id
_entity_poly.type
_entity_poly.pdbx_seq_one_letter_code
_entity_poly.pdbx_strand_id
1 'polypeptide(L)'
;SDLCAAELGISVENDGRFGSTVSGGERMLDRIISRGGLGDFDYTLLEFGGNDCDYDWKAIAAAPDDQHFPNTPLPEFREIYAGLIDKVRAEGSKPVMLSLVPIVSERYFGTFSAGMDESGKDNILRWLAGNIEFIHDWHERYNLEVFALARENVVPVVDITSPFLADRRREALMSCDGIHPSREGHRLIADEIKRHILRRFDSVERWLGTAVHTA
;
A
#
# COMPACT_ATOMS: atom_id res chain seq x y z
N SER A 1 -10.96 7.20 4.63
CA SER A 1 -11.03 8.64 4.27
C SER A 1 -11.97 9.40 5.19
N ASP A 2 -13.23 9.02 5.30
CA ASP A 2 -14.28 9.77 6.00
C ASP A 2 -14.03 9.96 7.50
N LEU A 3 -13.41 8.97 8.15
CA LEU A 3 -13.03 9.06 9.56
C LEU A 3 -11.98 10.17 9.81
N CYS A 4 -10.95 10.23 8.95
CA CYS A 4 -9.92 11.26 9.07
C CYS A 4 -10.45 12.64 8.68
N ALA A 5 -11.25 12.73 7.62
CA ALA A 5 -11.83 13.99 7.14
C ALA A 5 -12.69 14.66 8.22
N ALA A 6 -13.60 13.90 8.87
CA ALA A 6 -14.51 14.42 9.88
C ALA A 6 -13.79 14.90 11.14
N GLU A 7 -12.76 14.17 11.61
CA GLU A 7 -12.04 14.51 12.85
C GLU A 7 -11.01 15.61 12.69
N LEU A 8 -10.38 15.72 11.52
CA LEU A 8 -9.31 16.69 11.26
C LEU A 8 -9.80 17.97 10.54
N GLY A 9 -11.05 18.01 10.11
CA GLY A 9 -11.59 19.14 9.36
C GLY A 9 -10.92 19.34 7.99
N ILE A 10 -10.43 18.25 7.37
CA ILE A 10 -9.77 18.26 6.05
C ILE A 10 -10.72 17.73 4.97
N SER A 11 -10.55 18.20 3.74
CA SER A 11 -11.22 17.62 2.57
C SER A 11 -10.39 16.43 2.06
N VAL A 12 -11.05 15.31 1.77
CA VAL A 12 -10.42 14.10 1.23
C VAL A 12 -11.21 13.61 0.03
N GLU A 13 -10.53 13.47 -1.11
CA GLU A 13 -11.04 12.76 -2.28
C GLU A 13 -10.39 11.38 -2.36
N ASN A 14 -11.16 10.36 -2.68
CA ASN A 14 -10.69 8.97 -2.73
C ASN A 14 -10.91 8.38 -4.11
N ASP A 15 -9.83 8.30 -4.89
CA ASP A 15 -9.79 7.67 -6.20
C ASP A 15 -9.31 6.20 -6.16
N GLY A 16 -9.05 5.67 -4.97
CA GLY A 16 -8.61 4.28 -4.79
C GLY A 16 -9.57 3.26 -5.41
N ARG A 17 -9.01 2.27 -6.09
CA ARG A 17 -9.77 1.20 -6.74
C ARG A 17 -9.25 -0.16 -6.31
N PHE A 18 -10.18 -1.07 -6.02
CA PHE A 18 -9.85 -2.46 -5.75
C PHE A 18 -9.07 -3.09 -6.90
N GLY A 19 -8.05 -3.89 -6.58
CA GLY A 19 -7.24 -4.60 -7.57
C GLY A 19 -6.29 -3.69 -8.37
N SER A 20 -6.10 -2.43 -7.97
CA SER A 20 -5.23 -1.52 -8.70
C SER A 20 -3.76 -1.82 -8.43
N THR A 21 -2.98 -1.99 -9.50
CA THR A 21 -1.52 -1.99 -9.47
C THR A 21 -0.96 -0.59 -9.64
N VAL A 22 0.34 -0.41 -9.44
CA VAL A 22 1.02 0.87 -9.67
C VAL A 22 0.80 1.40 -11.09
N SER A 23 0.79 0.54 -12.11
CA SER A 23 0.44 0.90 -13.51
C SER A 23 -1.02 1.34 -13.64
N GLY A 24 -1.93 0.74 -12.84
CA GLY A 24 -3.32 1.17 -12.75
C GLY A 24 -3.43 2.57 -12.16
N GLY A 25 -2.66 2.84 -11.12
CA GLY A 25 -2.53 4.14 -10.47
C GLY A 25 -1.98 5.22 -11.41
N GLU A 26 -0.96 4.88 -12.19
CA GLU A 26 -0.41 5.80 -13.20
C GLU A 26 -1.46 6.23 -14.22
N ARG A 27 -2.18 5.28 -14.81
CA ARG A 27 -3.28 5.60 -15.75
C ARG A 27 -4.42 6.40 -15.12
N MET A 28 -4.65 6.22 -13.82
CA MET A 28 -5.65 6.98 -13.07
C MET A 28 -5.17 8.42 -12.86
N LEU A 29 -3.92 8.60 -12.43
CA LEU A 29 -3.33 9.92 -12.26
C LEU A 29 -3.29 10.71 -13.58
N ASP A 30 -2.93 10.08 -14.69
CA ASP A 30 -2.96 10.71 -16.02
C ASP A 30 -4.37 11.22 -16.40
N ARG A 31 -5.42 10.47 -16.00
CA ARG A 31 -6.81 10.92 -16.19
C ARG A 31 -7.18 12.08 -15.28
N ILE A 32 -6.73 12.10 -14.04
CA ILE A 32 -6.94 13.23 -13.11
C ILE A 32 -6.26 14.47 -13.66
N ILE A 33 -5.02 14.36 -14.09
CA ILE A 33 -4.24 15.45 -14.71
C ILE A 33 -4.97 16.01 -15.94
N SER A 34 -5.50 15.13 -16.80
CA SER A 34 -6.24 15.57 -18.01
C SER A 34 -7.56 16.28 -17.73
N ARG A 35 -8.08 16.23 -16.49
CA ARG A 35 -9.36 16.83 -16.06
C ARG A 35 -9.21 18.07 -15.18
N GLY A 36 -8.03 18.53 -14.92
CA GLY A 36 -7.76 19.70 -14.10
C GLY A 36 -6.58 19.55 -13.13
N GLY A 37 -6.02 18.33 -13.01
CA GLY A 37 -4.84 18.05 -12.21
C GLY A 37 -5.10 17.94 -10.71
N LEU A 38 -4.03 18.06 -9.94
CA LEU A 38 -4.00 17.95 -8.48
C LEU A 38 -3.88 19.32 -7.77
N GLY A 39 -4.04 20.44 -8.51
CA GLY A 39 -3.75 21.79 -8.00
C GLY A 39 -4.55 22.20 -6.76
N ASP A 40 -5.71 21.59 -6.52
CA ASP A 40 -6.54 21.86 -5.35
C ASP A 40 -6.19 20.99 -4.12
N PHE A 41 -5.20 20.07 -4.25
CA PHE A 41 -4.80 19.14 -3.19
C PHE A 41 -3.38 19.43 -2.70
N ASP A 42 -3.23 19.78 -1.43
CA ASP A 42 -1.92 19.98 -0.80
C ASP A 42 -1.07 18.70 -0.78
N TYR A 43 -1.74 17.54 -0.61
CA TYR A 43 -1.10 16.23 -0.47
C TYR A 43 -1.82 15.17 -1.31
N THR A 44 -1.03 14.27 -1.91
CA THR A 44 -1.51 13.07 -2.58
C THR A 44 -0.95 11.84 -1.89
N LEU A 45 -1.83 11.01 -1.32
CA LEU A 45 -1.47 9.77 -0.66
C LEU A 45 -1.41 8.63 -1.69
N LEU A 46 -0.26 7.96 -1.77
CA LEU A 46 0.00 6.86 -2.70
C LEU A 46 0.15 5.55 -1.93
N GLU A 47 -0.66 4.54 -2.29
CA GLU A 47 -0.59 3.18 -1.74
C GLU A 47 -0.67 2.17 -2.88
N PHE A 48 0.45 1.52 -3.20
CA PHE A 48 0.57 0.48 -4.21
C PHE A 48 1.58 -0.57 -3.74
N GLY A 49 1.45 -1.80 -4.22
CA GLY A 49 2.36 -2.90 -3.93
C GLY A 49 1.63 -4.21 -3.65
N GLY A 50 0.50 -4.17 -2.93
CA GLY A 50 -0.25 -5.37 -2.56
C GLY A 50 -0.77 -6.16 -3.76
N ASN A 51 -1.33 -5.47 -4.76
CA ASN A 51 -1.75 -6.11 -6.01
C ASN A 51 -0.58 -6.32 -6.98
N ASP A 52 0.47 -5.52 -6.87
CA ASP A 52 1.65 -5.62 -7.73
C ASP A 52 2.45 -6.89 -7.46
N CYS A 53 2.57 -7.26 -6.18
CA CYS A 53 3.29 -8.46 -5.76
C CYS A 53 2.53 -9.76 -6.03
N ASP A 54 1.22 -9.70 -6.29
CA ASP A 54 0.39 -10.88 -6.45
C ASP A 54 0.66 -11.62 -7.77
N TYR A 55 0.31 -12.89 -7.80
CA TYR A 55 0.53 -13.79 -8.93
C TYR A 55 -0.80 -14.27 -9.53
N ASP A 56 -0.75 -14.74 -10.78
CA ASP A 56 -1.84 -15.54 -11.34
C ASP A 56 -1.80 -16.96 -10.77
N TRP A 57 -2.44 -17.13 -9.61
CA TRP A 57 -2.50 -18.40 -8.89
C TRP A 57 -3.16 -19.51 -9.70
N LYS A 58 -4.05 -19.18 -10.66
CA LYS A 58 -4.66 -20.17 -11.56
C LYS A 58 -3.66 -20.68 -12.58
N ALA A 59 -2.82 -19.80 -13.11
CA ALA A 59 -1.74 -20.20 -14.02
C ALA A 59 -0.73 -21.08 -13.30
N ILE A 60 -0.34 -20.73 -12.05
CA ILE A 60 0.54 -21.57 -11.22
C ILE A 60 -0.08 -22.94 -10.94
N ALA A 61 -1.37 -22.98 -10.57
CA ALA A 61 -2.08 -24.23 -10.35
C ALA A 61 -2.11 -25.14 -11.59
N ALA A 62 -2.22 -24.55 -12.78
CA ALA A 62 -2.27 -25.29 -14.05
C ALA A 62 -0.88 -25.77 -14.50
N ALA A 63 0.19 -24.98 -14.30
CA ALA A 63 1.53 -25.24 -14.81
C ALA A 63 2.62 -24.79 -13.83
N PRO A 64 2.77 -25.45 -12.65
CA PRO A 64 3.66 -24.98 -11.58
C PRO A 64 5.16 -25.03 -11.92
N ASP A 65 5.53 -25.76 -12.97
CA ASP A 65 6.92 -25.86 -13.42
C ASP A 65 7.31 -24.77 -14.46
N ASP A 66 6.32 -23.99 -14.92
CA ASP A 66 6.55 -22.85 -15.80
C ASP A 66 7.10 -21.65 -15.01
N GLN A 67 7.65 -20.67 -15.76
CA GLN A 67 8.08 -19.41 -15.16
C GLN A 67 6.88 -18.50 -14.91
N HIS A 68 6.70 -18.10 -13.66
CA HIS A 68 5.64 -17.18 -13.23
C HIS A 68 6.22 -15.86 -12.73
N PHE A 69 5.55 -14.78 -13.04
CA PHE A 69 5.93 -13.43 -12.63
C PHE A 69 4.79 -12.81 -11.80
N PRO A 70 5.10 -11.91 -10.86
CA PRO A 70 4.07 -11.11 -10.20
C PRO A 70 3.41 -10.17 -11.20
N ASN A 71 2.27 -9.62 -10.84
CA ASN A 71 1.50 -8.69 -11.69
C ASN A 71 2.34 -7.50 -12.17
N THR A 72 3.24 -7.00 -11.32
CA THR A 72 4.22 -5.97 -11.67
C THR A 72 5.57 -6.36 -11.09
N PRO A 73 6.55 -6.82 -11.88
CA PRO A 73 7.89 -7.17 -11.39
C PRO A 73 8.57 -6.01 -10.66
N LEU A 74 9.36 -6.30 -9.61
CA LEU A 74 9.97 -5.28 -8.75
C LEU A 74 10.71 -4.15 -9.48
N PRO A 75 11.52 -4.40 -10.54
CA PRO A 75 12.16 -3.32 -11.29
C PRO A 75 11.17 -2.37 -11.94
N GLU A 76 10.12 -2.91 -12.57
CA GLU A 76 9.04 -2.16 -13.20
C GLU A 76 8.21 -1.40 -12.16
N PHE A 77 7.87 -2.05 -11.04
CA PHE A 77 7.18 -1.42 -9.91
C PHE A 77 7.92 -0.17 -9.42
N ARG A 78 9.24 -0.27 -9.24
CA ARG A 78 10.08 0.84 -8.82
C ARG A 78 10.07 2.00 -9.81
N GLU A 79 10.23 1.70 -11.10
CA GLU A 79 10.27 2.70 -12.16
C GLU A 79 8.95 3.48 -12.24
N ILE A 80 7.81 2.76 -12.30
CA ILE A 80 6.49 3.38 -12.38
C ILE A 80 6.16 4.17 -11.11
N TYR A 81 6.50 3.65 -9.93
CA TYR A 81 6.21 4.34 -8.68
C TYR A 81 7.02 5.63 -8.53
N ALA A 82 8.30 5.64 -8.92
CA ALA A 82 9.11 6.85 -8.97
C ALA A 82 8.50 7.87 -9.95
N GLY A 83 8.05 7.43 -11.12
CA GLY A 83 7.33 8.27 -12.09
C GLY A 83 6.04 8.88 -11.52
N LEU A 84 5.28 8.12 -10.73
CA LEU A 84 4.09 8.64 -10.02
C LEU A 84 4.45 9.77 -9.04
N ILE A 85 5.50 9.59 -8.25
CA ILE A 85 6.00 10.60 -7.32
C ILE A 85 6.32 11.91 -8.07
N ASP A 86 7.03 11.80 -9.18
CA ASP A 86 7.41 12.95 -9.99
C ASP A 86 6.20 13.64 -10.65
N LYS A 87 5.24 12.87 -11.16
CA LYS A 87 3.99 13.40 -11.71
C LYS A 87 3.19 14.18 -10.65
N VAL A 88 3.04 13.63 -9.45
CA VAL A 88 2.35 14.31 -8.33
C VAL A 88 3.01 15.63 -8.00
N ARG A 89 4.34 15.67 -7.96
CA ARG A 89 5.10 16.91 -7.72
C ARG A 89 4.95 17.93 -8.84
N ALA A 90 4.96 17.48 -10.08
CA ALA A 90 4.78 18.35 -11.24
C ALA A 90 3.42 19.04 -11.25
N GLU A 91 2.39 18.40 -10.70
CA GLU A 91 1.04 18.95 -10.51
C GLU A 91 0.92 19.86 -9.27
N GLY A 92 2.00 20.09 -8.52
CA GLY A 92 2.03 20.98 -7.36
C GLY A 92 1.56 20.34 -6.05
N SER A 93 1.14 19.09 -6.04
CA SER A 93 0.78 18.34 -4.83
C SER A 93 2.00 17.67 -4.20
N LYS A 94 1.96 17.45 -2.89
CA LYS A 94 3.03 16.80 -2.13
C LYS A 94 2.75 15.30 -2.00
N PRO A 95 3.57 14.42 -2.61
CA PRO A 95 3.38 12.99 -2.47
C PRO A 95 3.65 12.53 -1.03
N VAL A 96 2.82 11.64 -0.52
CA VAL A 96 2.99 10.90 0.74
C VAL A 96 2.75 9.42 0.42
N MET A 97 3.66 8.55 0.79
CA MET A 97 3.50 7.12 0.58
C MET A 97 2.87 6.47 1.81
N LEU A 98 2.10 5.43 1.60
CA LEU A 98 1.58 4.56 2.65
C LEU A 98 2.30 3.22 2.54
N SER A 99 2.79 2.68 3.66
CA SER A 99 3.32 1.32 3.68
C SER A 99 2.18 0.30 3.54
N LEU A 100 2.48 -0.97 3.28
CA LEU A 100 1.47 -1.98 3.01
C LEU A 100 0.93 -2.61 4.31
N VAL A 101 -0.33 -3.02 4.29
CA VAL A 101 -0.92 -3.81 5.37
C VAL A 101 -0.37 -5.24 5.27
N PRO A 102 0.22 -5.81 6.35
CA PRO A 102 0.72 -7.18 6.32
C PRO A 102 -0.40 -8.17 6.02
N ILE A 103 -0.10 -9.22 5.27
CA ILE A 103 -1.07 -10.26 4.93
C ILE A 103 -0.99 -11.46 5.88
N VAL A 104 -2.04 -12.29 5.90
CA VAL A 104 -2.11 -13.57 6.62
C VAL A 104 -2.13 -14.68 5.58
N SER A 105 -0.97 -15.29 5.35
CA SER A 105 -0.71 -16.22 4.24
C SER A 105 -1.70 -17.37 4.15
N GLU A 106 -2.00 -18.06 5.27
CA GLU A 106 -2.92 -19.18 5.25
C GLU A 106 -4.34 -18.77 4.86
N ARG A 107 -4.82 -17.61 5.34
CA ARG A 107 -6.15 -17.11 4.97
C ARG A 107 -6.21 -16.74 3.51
N TYR A 108 -5.18 -16.07 3.02
CA TYR A 108 -5.11 -15.67 1.62
C TYR A 108 -5.01 -16.89 0.71
N PHE A 109 -4.16 -17.87 1.05
CA PHE A 109 -4.10 -19.14 0.34
C PHE A 109 -5.47 -19.82 0.31
N GLY A 110 -6.16 -19.92 1.44
CA GLY A 110 -7.52 -20.47 1.51
C GLY A 110 -8.52 -19.72 0.65
N THR A 111 -8.39 -18.39 0.55
CA THR A 111 -9.29 -17.52 -0.22
C THR A 111 -9.12 -17.73 -1.72
N PHE A 112 -7.91 -17.59 -2.26
CA PHE A 112 -7.72 -17.68 -3.71
C PHE A 112 -7.81 -19.15 -4.22
N SER A 113 -7.55 -20.13 -3.37
CA SER A 113 -7.64 -21.54 -3.73
C SER A 113 -9.01 -22.19 -3.49
N ALA A 114 -9.98 -21.46 -2.92
CA ALA A 114 -11.27 -22.00 -2.50
C ALA A 114 -12.08 -22.73 -3.59
N GLY A 115 -11.91 -22.36 -4.86
CA GLY A 115 -12.58 -23.01 -6.00
C GLY A 115 -11.71 -23.99 -6.77
N MET A 116 -10.51 -24.29 -6.29
CA MET A 116 -9.56 -25.19 -6.94
C MET A 116 -9.76 -26.62 -6.44
N ASP A 117 -9.45 -27.58 -7.30
CA ASP A 117 -9.33 -29.00 -6.89
C ASP A 117 -8.03 -29.21 -6.08
N GLU A 118 -7.91 -30.40 -5.48
CA GLU A 118 -6.73 -30.72 -4.65
C GLU A 118 -5.44 -30.73 -5.48
N SER A 119 -5.49 -31.14 -6.74
CA SER A 119 -4.32 -31.15 -7.63
C SER A 119 -3.81 -29.73 -7.88
N GLY A 120 -4.71 -28.76 -8.08
CA GLY A 120 -4.34 -27.35 -8.24
C GLY A 120 -3.71 -26.76 -6.98
N LYS A 121 -4.27 -27.08 -5.80
CA LYS A 121 -3.70 -26.68 -4.52
C LYS A 121 -2.31 -27.27 -4.29
N ASP A 122 -2.15 -28.58 -4.56
CA ASP A 122 -0.87 -29.27 -4.45
C ASP A 122 0.18 -28.69 -5.40
N ASN A 123 -0.22 -28.31 -6.61
CA ASN A 123 0.66 -27.64 -7.56
C ASN A 123 1.16 -26.28 -7.03
N ILE A 124 0.28 -25.48 -6.44
CA ILE A 124 0.68 -24.21 -5.83
C ILE A 124 1.62 -24.46 -4.64
N LEU A 125 1.31 -25.41 -3.76
CA LEU A 125 2.17 -25.77 -2.64
C LEU A 125 3.55 -26.25 -3.12
N ARG A 126 3.60 -27.01 -4.22
CA ARG A 126 4.85 -27.43 -4.84
C ARG A 126 5.64 -26.24 -5.35
N TRP A 127 4.99 -25.27 -6.03
CA TRP A 127 5.63 -24.05 -6.50
C TRP A 127 6.17 -23.20 -5.34
N LEU A 128 5.44 -23.13 -4.22
CA LEU A 128 5.86 -22.48 -2.98
C LEU A 128 6.90 -23.28 -2.19
N ALA A 129 7.38 -24.43 -2.70
CA ALA A 129 8.26 -25.36 -1.99
C ALA A 129 7.71 -25.80 -0.60
N GLY A 130 6.40 -25.88 -0.45
CA GLY A 130 5.70 -26.19 0.79
C GLY A 130 5.66 -25.05 1.82
N ASN A 131 6.18 -23.86 1.48
CA ASN A 131 6.24 -22.71 2.38
C ASN A 131 5.16 -21.69 2.03
N ILE A 132 3.99 -21.77 2.66
CA ILE A 132 2.90 -20.81 2.47
C ILE A 132 3.31 -19.38 2.93
N GLU A 133 4.17 -19.27 3.96
CA GLU A 133 4.64 -17.98 4.46
C GLU A 133 5.46 -17.20 3.42
N PHE A 134 5.96 -17.87 2.36
CA PHE A 134 6.59 -17.17 1.24
C PHE A 134 5.68 -16.11 0.62
N ILE A 135 4.35 -16.29 0.67
CA ILE A 135 3.36 -15.31 0.18
C ILE A 135 3.51 -13.99 0.97
N HIS A 136 3.58 -14.08 2.31
CA HIS A 136 3.83 -12.92 3.18
C HIS A 136 5.22 -12.33 2.94
N ASP A 137 6.26 -13.15 2.90
CA ASP A 137 7.64 -12.69 2.71
C ASP A 137 7.82 -11.96 1.38
N TRP A 138 7.14 -12.46 0.33
CA TRP A 138 7.15 -11.83 -0.98
C TRP A 138 6.41 -10.49 -0.99
N HIS A 139 5.28 -10.40 -0.31
CA HIS A 139 4.56 -9.16 -0.11
C HIS A 139 5.41 -8.13 0.66
N GLU A 140 6.08 -8.55 1.73
CA GLU A 140 6.97 -7.68 2.49
C GLU A 140 8.17 -7.17 1.67
N ARG A 141 8.60 -7.86 0.65
CA ARG A 141 9.61 -7.35 -0.30
C ARG A 141 9.13 -6.11 -1.03
N TYR A 142 7.86 -6.06 -1.45
CA TYR A 142 7.29 -4.85 -2.05
C TYR A 142 7.13 -3.74 -1.00
N ASN A 143 6.75 -4.09 0.21
CA ASN A 143 6.69 -3.14 1.30
C ASN A 143 8.06 -2.50 1.60
N LEU A 144 9.13 -3.28 1.61
CA LEU A 144 10.50 -2.77 1.75
C LEU A 144 10.90 -1.83 0.60
N GLU A 145 10.46 -2.12 -0.63
CA GLU A 145 10.67 -1.24 -1.78
C GLU A 145 9.91 0.09 -1.65
N VAL A 146 8.71 0.09 -1.06
CA VAL A 146 7.99 1.34 -0.73
C VAL A 146 8.84 2.23 0.18
N PHE A 147 9.42 1.68 1.24
CA PHE A 147 10.32 2.44 2.13
C PHE A 147 11.61 2.87 1.43
N ALA A 148 12.19 2.03 0.57
CA ALA A 148 13.39 2.37 -0.19
C ALA A 148 13.12 3.52 -1.17
N LEU A 149 12.04 3.43 -1.95
CA LEU A 149 11.61 4.49 -2.88
C LEU A 149 11.33 5.81 -2.18
N ALA A 150 10.65 5.75 -1.03
CA ALA A 150 10.36 6.95 -0.23
C ALA A 150 11.63 7.65 0.22
N ARG A 151 12.62 6.89 0.70
CA ARG A 151 13.93 7.43 1.11
C ARG A 151 14.69 8.01 -0.07
N GLU A 152 14.76 7.31 -1.19
CA GLU A 152 15.48 7.72 -2.39
C GLU A 152 14.88 8.99 -3.00
N ASN A 153 13.56 9.11 -2.98
CA ASN A 153 12.84 10.26 -3.51
C ASN A 153 12.53 11.35 -2.46
N VAL A 154 12.99 11.19 -1.23
CA VAL A 154 12.72 12.15 -0.12
C VAL A 154 11.21 12.41 0.04
N VAL A 155 10.43 11.33 0.06
CA VAL A 155 8.97 11.34 0.27
C VAL A 155 8.66 10.80 1.67
N PRO A 156 7.76 11.44 2.44
CA PRO A 156 7.33 10.88 3.71
C PRO A 156 6.52 9.59 3.54
N VAL A 157 6.70 8.65 4.48
CA VAL A 157 5.90 7.43 4.58
C VAL A 157 5.04 7.49 5.82
N VAL A 158 3.77 7.14 5.70
CA VAL A 158 2.92 6.75 6.82
C VAL A 158 3.10 5.25 7.01
N ASP A 159 3.81 4.86 8.05
CA ASP A 159 4.05 3.46 8.37
C ASP A 159 2.82 2.85 9.05
N ILE A 160 2.01 2.14 8.27
CA ILE A 160 0.88 1.34 8.78
C ILE A 160 1.27 -0.11 9.02
N THR A 161 2.39 -0.59 8.48
CA THR A 161 2.85 -1.97 8.62
C THR A 161 3.25 -2.28 10.06
N SER A 162 4.12 -1.43 10.64
CA SER A 162 4.67 -1.65 11.99
C SER A 162 3.62 -1.81 13.08
N PRO A 163 2.54 -1.00 13.14
CA PRO A 163 1.48 -1.17 14.12
C PRO A 163 0.74 -2.51 14.01
N PHE A 164 0.50 -3.01 12.78
CA PHE A 164 -0.08 -4.34 12.59
C PHE A 164 0.85 -5.44 13.09
N LEU A 165 2.14 -5.35 12.76
CA LEU A 165 3.14 -6.36 13.18
C LEU A 165 3.37 -6.34 14.69
N ALA A 166 3.21 -5.20 15.35
CA ALA A 166 3.37 -5.05 16.80
C ALA A 166 2.17 -5.61 17.60
N ASP A 167 0.98 -5.70 17.01
CA ASP A 167 -0.20 -6.24 17.70
C ASP A 167 -0.16 -7.78 17.69
N ARG A 168 -0.16 -8.37 18.90
CA ARG A 168 -0.22 -9.83 19.07
C ARG A 168 -1.50 -10.44 18.53
N ARG A 169 -2.54 -9.64 18.30
CA ARG A 169 -3.82 -10.05 17.71
C ARG A 169 -3.89 -9.66 16.23
N ARG A 170 -2.75 -9.53 15.54
CA ARG A 170 -2.67 -9.12 14.12
C ARG A 170 -3.74 -9.75 13.24
N GLU A 171 -4.02 -11.03 13.45
CA GLU A 171 -5.04 -11.73 12.68
C GLU A 171 -6.46 -11.20 12.89
N ALA A 172 -6.78 -10.60 14.04
CA ALA A 172 -8.07 -9.97 14.29
C ALA A 172 -8.19 -8.60 13.58
N LEU A 173 -7.06 -7.98 13.24
CA LEU A 173 -6.99 -6.75 12.46
C LEU A 173 -7.21 -7.00 10.95
N MET A 174 -7.18 -8.27 10.52
CA MET A 174 -7.38 -8.67 9.14
C MET A 174 -8.75 -9.33 8.96
N SER A 175 -9.33 -9.16 7.77
CA SER A 175 -10.57 -9.83 7.38
C SER A 175 -10.34 -11.34 7.13
N CYS A 176 -11.41 -12.06 6.84
CA CYS A 176 -11.33 -13.51 6.61
C CYS A 176 -10.54 -13.90 5.36
N ASP A 177 -10.36 -12.98 4.42
CA ASP A 177 -9.59 -13.21 3.20
C ASP A 177 -8.06 -13.11 3.41
N GLY A 178 -7.62 -12.56 4.54
CA GLY A 178 -6.20 -12.47 4.91
C GLY A 178 -5.44 -11.32 4.27
N ILE A 179 -6.05 -10.51 3.41
CA ILE A 179 -5.39 -9.39 2.70
C ILE A 179 -6.01 -8.03 2.97
N HIS A 180 -7.30 -7.97 3.28
CA HIS A 180 -7.95 -6.70 3.60
C HIS A 180 -8.02 -6.47 5.10
N PRO A 181 -7.87 -5.22 5.57
CA PRO A 181 -8.06 -4.90 6.98
C PRO A 181 -9.50 -5.17 7.43
N SER A 182 -9.66 -5.65 8.66
CA SER A 182 -10.95 -5.67 9.33
C SER A 182 -11.39 -4.24 9.70
N ARG A 183 -12.59 -4.10 10.28
CA ARG A 183 -13.05 -2.81 10.80
C ARG A 183 -12.08 -2.23 11.83
N GLU A 184 -11.48 -3.07 12.67
CA GLU A 184 -10.47 -2.65 13.66
C GLU A 184 -9.15 -2.28 12.96
N GLY A 185 -8.73 -3.04 11.94
CA GLY A 185 -7.58 -2.71 11.12
C GLY A 185 -7.73 -1.37 10.41
N HIS A 186 -8.89 -1.06 9.85
CA HIS A 186 -9.16 0.26 9.25
C HIS A 186 -9.08 1.41 10.26
N ARG A 187 -9.51 1.19 11.53
CA ARG A 187 -9.34 2.20 12.59
C ARG A 187 -7.88 2.42 12.91
N LEU A 188 -7.11 1.35 13.02
CA LEU A 188 -5.66 1.44 13.25
C LEU A 188 -4.97 2.27 12.15
N ILE A 189 -5.29 2.00 10.88
CA ILE A 189 -4.78 2.77 9.73
C ILE A 189 -5.16 4.25 9.85
N ALA A 190 -6.43 4.54 10.13
CA ALA A 190 -6.90 5.92 10.29
C ALA A 190 -6.17 6.66 11.42
N ASP A 191 -5.91 5.98 12.53
CA ASP A 191 -5.19 6.55 13.67
C ASP A 191 -3.71 6.82 13.34
N GLU A 192 -3.05 5.97 12.54
CA GLU A 192 -1.68 6.21 12.07
C GLU A 192 -1.61 7.41 11.12
N ILE A 193 -2.54 7.50 10.16
CA ILE A 193 -2.62 8.64 9.25
C ILE A 193 -2.85 9.94 10.05
N LYS A 194 -3.80 9.96 10.99
CA LYS A 194 -4.05 11.13 11.86
C LYS A 194 -2.80 11.53 12.65
N ARG A 195 -2.13 10.54 13.26
CA ARG A 195 -0.91 10.76 14.04
C ARG A 195 0.22 11.34 13.17
N HIS A 196 0.35 10.86 11.94
CA HIS A 196 1.34 11.40 11.00
C HIS A 196 1.04 12.86 10.65
N ILE A 197 -0.21 13.19 10.34
CA ILE A 197 -0.66 14.55 10.04
C ILE A 197 -0.39 15.47 11.24
N LEU A 198 -0.85 15.12 12.43
CA LEU A 198 -0.70 15.95 13.64
C LEU A 198 0.77 16.22 13.99
N ARG A 199 1.66 15.22 13.90
CA ARG A 199 3.10 15.41 14.13
C ARG A 199 3.73 16.44 13.19
N ARG A 200 3.24 16.57 11.96
CA ARG A 200 3.71 17.57 11.00
C ARG A 200 3.24 18.98 11.37
N PHE A 201 1.98 19.12 11.78
CA PHE A 201 1.47 20.42 12.26
C PHE A 201 2.23 20.87 13.51
N ASP A 202 2.42 20.04 14.51
CA ASP A 202 3.20 20.36 15.72
C ASP A 202 4.65 20.79 15.41
N SER A 203 5.25 20.20 14.38
CA SER A 203 6.61 20.58 13.97
C SER A 203 6.65 21.96 13.31
N VAL A 204 5.64 22.31 12.53
CA VAL A 204 5.51 23.63 11.89
C VAL A 204 5.21 24.72 12.93
N GLU A 205 4.29 24.47 13.87
CA GLU A 205 3.98 25.42 14.94
C GLU A 205 5.19 25.68 15.85
N ARG A 206 5.95 24.65 16.21
CA ARG A 206 7.20 24.81 16.97
C ARG A 206 8.24 25.65 16.21
N TRP A 207 8.37 25.44 14.90
CA TRP A 207 9.28 26.22 14.09
C TRP A 207 8.86 27.69 13.98
N LEU A 208 7.56 27.96 13.77
CA LEU A 208 7.01 29.32 13.75
C LEU A 208 7.11 29.98 15.13
N GLY A 209 6.88 29.25 16.22
CA GLY A 209 7.03 29.77 17.61
C GLY A 209 8.48 30.13 17.97
N THR A 210 9.46 29.38 17.48
CA THR A 210 10.89 29.70 17.67
C THR A 210 11.36 30.88 16.80
N ALA A 211 10.74 31.11 15.65
CA ALA A 211 11.07 32.26 14.80
C ALA A 211 10.56 33.60 15.35
N VAL A 212 9.51 33.60 16.17
CA VAL A 212 8.92 34.78 16.80
C VAL A 212 9.74 35.27 18.03
N HIS A 213 10.59 34.44 18.61
CA HIS A 213 11.42 34.78 19.80
C HIS A 213 12.83 35.28 19.45
N THR A 214 13.16 35.39 18.18
CA THR A 214 14.50 35.88 17.73
C THR A 214 14.45 37.22 16.97
N ALA A 215 13.34 37.97 17.10
CA ALA A 215 13.20 39.31 16.53
C ALA A 215 13.28 40.41 17.59
#